data_bcf3a52e3bf2e1743f5e323049674c83
#
_entry.id   bcf3a52e3bf2e1743f5e323049674c83
#
_cell.length_a   1.000
_cell.length_b   1.000
_cell.length_c   1.000
_cell.angle_alpha   90.00
_cell.angle_beta   90.00
_cell.angle_gamma   90.00
#
_symmetry.space_group_name_H-M   'P 1'
#
loop_
_entity.id
_entity.type
_entity.pdbx_description
1 polymer ?
#
loop_
_entity_poly.entity_id
_entity_poly.type
_entity_poly.pdbx_seq_one_letter_code
_entity_poly.pdbx_strand_id
1 'polypeptide(L)'
;MGLNDTVSAERVHISFFGMRNAGKSSLVNAVTGQELAVVSDVKGTTTDPVRKAMEILPLGPVVIIDTPGIDDEGELGEKRVQKARQVLTKTDIAVLVVDSTKGLGKFDNMMIDFFKDKKIPFVIAYNKSDLLENVPNAAKNEIYVSAKNDKNVYELKEKIASFCKMKQVGKDIVADILEKGDTVILVIPIDESAPKGRVILPQQQVLRELLDNNCTAVCCQVTELDATIKNLVKRPKLVITDSQAFEQVSAIVPEDIGLTSFSILFARYKGDLKQLIDGARQLKKLEDGDTVLISEGCTHHRQCNDIGTVKLPNWIRKYSGKELNFEFTSGTEFPDDLSKYALVVHCGGCMLNETEMKYRIAHAVQEGVKIVNYGVAIAQMNGILDRSIAPLNF
;
A
#
# COMPACT_ATOMS: atom_id res chain seq x y z
N MET A 1 5.95 15.73 10.57
CA MET A 1 6.25 15.42 9.16
C MET A 1 6.26 16.74 8.41
N GLY A 2 7.38 17.07 7.72
CA GLY A 2 7.46 18.23 6.86
C GLY A 2 6.57 18.06 5.63
N LEU A 3 6.19 19.17 4.99
CA LEU A 3 5.39 19.18 3.75
C LEU A 3 6.06 18.41 2.59
N ASN A 4 7.37 18.14 2.70
CA ASN A 4 8.20 17.47 1.68
C ASN A 4 8.54 16.01 2.03
N ASP A 5 8.03 15.46 3.13
CA ASP A 5 8.34 14.09 3.51
C ASP A 5 7.49 13.11 2.69
N THR A 6 8.13 12.27 1.88
CA THR A 6 7.46 11.16 1.20
C THR A 6 6.81 10.23 2.23
N VAL A 7 5.52 10.00 2.09
CA VAL A 7 4.76 9.15 3.03
C VAL A 7 5.22 7.70 2.92
N SER A 8 5.22 6.97 4.03
CA SER A 8 5.68 5.57 4.09
C SER A 8 5.01 4.67 3.04
N ALA A 9 3.74 4.91 2.74
CA ALA A 9 2.98 4.14 1.74
C ALA A 9 3.46 4.32 0.28
N GLU A 10 4.24 5.38 0.00
CA GLU A 10 4.80 5.68 -1.32
C GLU A 10 6.26 5.26 -1.44
N ARG A 11 6.91 5.03 -0.31
CA ARG A 11 8.29 4.57 -0.28
C ARG A 11 8.37 3.12 -0.72
N VAL A 12 9.44 2.77 -1.41
CA VAL A 12 9.73 1.37 -1.72
C VAL A 12 10.09 0.64 -0.43
N HIS A 13 9.36 -0.43 -0.12
CA HIS A 13 9.61 -1.25 1.07
C HIS A 13 10.63 -2.34 0.75
N ILE A 14 11.81 -2.23 1.33
CA ILE A 14 12.92 -3.16 1.16
C ILE A 14 13.08 -3.96 2.44
N SER A 15 12.84 -5.27 2.36
CA SER A 15 12.90 -6.15 3.54
C SER A 15 14.12 -7.06 3.47
N PHE A 16 14.83 -7.14 4.59
CA PHE A 16 16.01 -7.99 4.75
C PHE A 16 15.62 -9.26 5.51
N PHE A 17 15.85 -10.41 4.87
CA PHE A 17 15.61 -11.75 5.40
C PHE A 17 16.94 -12.49 5.55
N GLY A 18 16.99 -13.48 6.40
CA GLY A 18 18.17 -14.33 6.54
C GLY A 18 18.24 -15.07 7.87
N MET A 19 19.04 -16.11 7.88
CA MET A 19 19.31 -16.90 9.07
C MET A 19 20.01 -16.06 10.14
N ARG A 20 19.88 -16.53 11.38
CA ARG A 20 20.64 -15.98 12.49
C ARG A 20 22.16 -16.05 12.17
N ASN A 21 22.89 -15.02 12.55
CA ASN A 21 24.33 -14.88 12.30
C ASN A 21 24.77 -14.81 10.81
N ALA A 22 23.85 -14.70 9.85
CA ALA A 22 24.21 -14.39 8.46
C ALA A 22 24.78 -12.97 8.28
N GLY A 23 24.73 -12.14 9.34
CA GLY A 23 25.19 -10.75 9.31
C GLY A 23 24.15 -9.79 8.72
N LYS A 24 22.85 -10.15 8.81
CA LYS A 24 21.75 -9.34 8.28
C LYS A 24 21.74 -7.93 8.87
N SER A 25 21.75 -7.78 10.20
CA SER A 25 21.76 -6.48 10.88
C SER A 25 23.01 -5.65 10.53
N SER A 26 24.17 -6.28 10.43
CA SER A 26 25.39 -5.60 9.98
C SER A 26 25.28 -5.10 8.54
N LEU A 27 24.65 -5.91 7.65
CA LEU A 27 24.44 -5.49 6.26
C LEU A 27 23.40 -4.37 6.15
N VAL A 28 22.32 -4.43 6.94
CA VAL A 28 21.34 -3.33 7.04
C VAL A 28 22.04 -2.04 7.47
N ASN A 29 22.89 -2.09 8.50
CA ASN A 29 23.63 -0.92 8.96
C ASN A 29 24.60 -0.39 7.88
N ALA A 30 25.30 -1.26 7.16
CA ALA A 30 26.18 -0.88 6.06
C ALA A 30 25.41 -0.24 4.89
N VAL A 31 24.28 -0.82 4.48
CA VAL A 31 23.42 -0.27 3.43
C VAL A 31 22.85 1.09 3.79
N THR A 32 22.45 1.27 5.05
CA THR A 32 21.81 2.50 5.52
C THR A 32 22.81 3.58 5.94
N GLY A 33 24.05 3.21 6.22
CA GLY A 33 25.04 4.11 6.80
C GLY A 33 24.71 4.55 8.23
N GLN A 34 23.86 3.80 8.94
CA GLN A 34 23.37 4.10 10.28
C GLN A 34 23.27 2.83 11.13
N GLU A 35 23.45 2.95 12.42
CA GLU A 35 23.20 1.85 13.37
C GLU A 35 21.68 1.70 13.62
N LEU A 36 20.97 1.12 12.66
CA LEU A 36 19.52 0.89 12.73
C LEU A 36 19.14 -0.41 13.43
N ALA A 37 19.90 -1.45 13.15
CA ALA A 37 19.65 -2.78 13.68
C ALA A 37 20.59 -3.03 14.86
N VAL A 38 20.04 -3.54 15.96
CA VAL A 38 20.87 -3.94 17.10
C VAL A 38 21.64 -5.20 16.74
N VAL A 39 22.95 -5.05 16.60
CA VAL A 39 23.88 -6.17 16.47
C VAL A 39 24.12 -6.72 17.87
N SER A 40 23.47 -7.84 18.22
CA SER A 40 23.62 -8.46 19.52
C SER A 40 23.97 -9.94 19.37
N ASP A 41 25.00 -10.38 20.09
CA ASP A 41 25.36 -11.80 20.22
C ASP A 41 24.46 -12.53 21.21
N VAL A 42 23.56 -11.82 21.91
CA VAL A 42 22.69 -12.37 22.97
C VAL A 42 21.40 -12.93 22.37
N LYS A 43 21.01 -14.15 22.79
CA LYS A 43 19.78 -14.80 22.37
C LYS A 43 18.54 -13.98 22.77
N GLY A 44 17.71 -13.59 21.80
CA GLY A 44 16.35 -13.11 22.06
C GLY A 44 16.12 -11.61 21.96
N THR A 45 17.03 -10.81 21.41
CA THR A 45 16.97 -9.33 21.46
C THR A 45 15.96 -8.67 20.51
N THR A 46 15.46 -9.31 19.44
CA THR A 46 14.47 -8.70 18.56
C THR A 46 13.43 -9.73 18.12
N THR A 47 12.20 -9.58 18.58
CA THR A 47 11.06 -10.43 18.17
C THR A 47 10.21 -9.78 17.08
N ASP A 48 10.28 -8.45 16.91
CA ASP A 48 9.47 -7.72 15.95
C ASP A 48 10.32 -7.06 14.84
N PRO A 49 9.79 -6.97 13.60
CA PRO A 49 10.50 -6.32 12.51
C PRO A 49 10.72 -4.83 12.79
N VAL A 50 11.96 -4.37 12.67
CA VAL A 50 12.30 -2.95 12.79
C VAL A 50 12.05 -2.26 11.45
N ARG A 51 11.28 -1.17 11.45
CA ARG A 51 10.95 -0.39 10.26
C ARG A 51 11.49 1.01 10.39
N LYS A 52 12.18 1.50 9.36
CA LYS A 52 12.64 2.87 9.29
C LYS A 52 12.47 3.46 7.89
N ALA A 53 11.76 4.58 7.81
CA ALA A 53 11.65 5.38 6.60
C ALA A 53 12.87 6.28 6.47
N MET A 54 13.50 6.30 5.29
CA MET A 54 14.70 7.10 5.02
C MET A 54 14.87 7.35 3.53
N GLU A 55 15.86 8.16 3.19
CA GLU A 55 16.31 8.35 1.82
C GLU A 55 17.73 7.81 1.70
N ILE A 56 17.94 6.93 0.72
CA ILE A 56 19.22 6.28 0.46
C ILE A 56 19.57 6.43 -1.01
N LEU A 57 20.70 7.05 -1.33
CA LEU A 57 21.20 7.10 -2.70
C LEU A 57 21.88 5.77 -3.09
N PRO A 58 21.64 5.24 -4.30
CA PRO A 58 20.78 5.77 -5.38
C PRO A 58 19.32 5.28 -5.33
N LEU A 59 18.87 4.72 -4.21
CA LEU A 59 17.54 4.09 -4.03
C LEU A 59 16.39 5.11 -3.99
N GLY A 60 16.65 6.33 -3.49
CA GLY A 60 15.64 7.33 -3.19
C GLY A 60 14.91 7.08 -1.87
N PRO A 61 13.63 7.52 -1.74
CA PRO A 61 12.86 7.35 -0.53
C PRO A 61 12.42 5.89 -0.35
N VAL A 62 12.87 5.25 0.74
CA VAL A 62 12.63 3.83 1.05
C VAL A 62 12.14 3.63 2.48
N VAL A 63 11.52 2.48 2.74
CA VAL A 63 11.34 1.92 4.08
C VAL A 63 12.19 0.67 4.18
N ILE A 64 13.16 0.68 5.05
CA ILE A 64 13.96 -0.52 5.37
C ILE A 64 13.23 -1.30 6.46
N ILE A 65 13.09 -2.61 6.24
CA ILE A 65 12.49 -3.54 7.18
C ILE A 65 13.53 -4.62 7.51
N ASP A 66 14.04 -4.58 8.73
CA ASP A 66 14.90 -5.64 9.26
C ASP A 66 14.04 -6.68 9.96
N THR A 67 14.04 -7.92 9.44
CA THR A 67 13.29 -9.03 10.04
C THR A 67 14.11 -9.71 11.12
N PRO A 68 13.49 -10.28 12.18
CA PRO A 68 14.20 -11.12 13.12
C PRO A 68 14.95 -12.24 12.42
N GLY A 69 16.17 -12.55 12.84
CA GLY A 69 16.91 -13.72 12.34
C GLY A 69 16.17 -15.01 12.69
N ILE A 70 16.10 -15.94 11.76
CA ILE A 70 15.39 -17.20 11.93
C ILE A 70 16.37 -18.26 12.40
N ASP A 71 15.98 -19.02 13.44
CA ASP A 71 16.70 -20.20 13.93
C ASP A 71 15.96 -21.44 13.41
N ASP A 72 16.69 -22.51 13.09
CA ASP A 72 16.14 -23.73 12.47
C ASP A 72 15.35 -24.62 13.44
N GLU A 73 15.26 -24.33 14.75
CA GLU A 73 14.74 -25.26 15.75
C GLU A 73 13.58 -24.71 16.59
N GLY A 74 12.51 -25.53 16.69
CA GLY A 74 11.43 -25.47 17.66
C GLY A 74 10.27 -24.51 17.33
N GLU A 75 9.29 -24.42 18.23
CA GLU A 75 8.07 -23.56 18.10
C GLU A 75 8.37 -22.08 17.82
N LEU A 76 9.53 -21.60 18.24
CA LEU A 76 10.00 -20.23 17.93
C LEU A 76 10.33 -20.07 16.45
N GLY A 77 10.82 -21.12 15.79
CA GLY A 77 11.12 -21.11 14.35
C GLY A 77 9.86 -20.93 13.51
N GLU A 78 8.78 -21.65 13.82
CA GLU A 78 7.49 -21.54 13.11
C GLU A 78 6.88 -20.14 13.23
N LYS A 79 6.89 -19.56 14.44
CA LYS A 79 6.41 -18.20 14.67
C LYS A 79 7.22 -17.15 13.90
N ARG A 80 8.53 -17.34 13.76
CA ARG A 80 9.39 -16.44 12.98
C ARG A 80 9.17 -16.58 11.49
N VAL A 81 8.95 -17.80 10.97
CA VAL A 81 8.54 -18.04 9.58
C VAL A 81 7.20 -17.37 9.29
N GLN A 82 6.23 -17.47 10.19
CA GLN A 82 4.95 -16.79 10.06
C GLN A 82 5.11 -15.26 10.04
N LYS A 83 5.95 -14.69 10.92
CA LYS A 83 6.28 -13.26 10.89
C LYS A 83 6.99 -12.85 9.60
N ALA A 84 7.92 -13.67 9.08
CA ALA A 84 8.55 -13.41 7.80
C ALA A 84 7.53 -13.39 6.65
N ARG A 85 6.57 -14.32 6.63
CA ARG A 85 5.47 -14.30 5.66
C ARG A 85 4.62 -13.04 5.77
N GLN A 86 4.29 -12.59 6.97
CA GLN A 86 3.55 -11.32 7.19
C GLN A 86 4.35 -10.10 6.70
N VAL A 87 5.68 -10.09 6.85
CA VAL A 87 6.51 -9.02 6.30
C VAL A 87 6.50 -9.05 4.76
N LEU A 88 6.51 -10.24 4.16
CA LEU A 88 6.47 -10.37 2.69
C LEU A 88 5.25 -9.72 2.05
N THR A 89 4.09 -9.70 2.72
CA THR A 89 2.88 -9.05 2.18
C THR A 89 3.05 -7.54 1.95
N LYS A 90 4.06 -6.94 2.59
CA LYS A 90 4.39 -5.50 2.53
C LYS A 90 5.70 -5.20 1.82
N THR A 91 6.39 -6.25 1.36
CA THR A 91 7.72 -6.17 0.77
C THR A 91 7.60 -5.90 -0.73
N ASP A 92 8.22 -4.82 -1.17
CA ASP A 92 8.35 -4.49 -2.59
C ASP A 92 9.59 -5.13 -3.20
N ILE A 93 10.69 -5.19 -2.43
CA ILE A 93 11.95 -5.81 -2.84
C ILE A 93 12.51 -6.58 -1.63
N ALA A 94 12.86 -7.84 -1.83
CA ALA A 94 13.46 -8.68 -0.80
C ALA A 94 14.98 -8.75 -0.97
N VAL A 95 15.72 -8.69 0.15
CA VAL A 95 17.15 -8.98 0.21
C VAL A 95 17.33 -10.19 1.13
N LEU A 96 17.74 -11.31 0.55
CA LEU A 96 18.07 -12.52 1.31
C LEU A 96 19.56 -12.50 1.65
N VAL A 97 19.86 -12.36 2.93
CA VAL A 97 21.25 -12.32 3.44
C VAL A 97 21.67 -13.72 3.84
N VAL A 98 22.68 -14.23 3.15
CA VAL A 98 23.24 -15.57 3.34
C VAL A 98 24.68 -15.47 3.81
N ASP A 99 25.10 -16.31 4.75
CA ASP A 99 26.50 -16.45 5.11
C ASP A 99 27.24 -17.17 3.98
N SER A 100 28.14 -16.44 3.29
CA SER A 100 28.85 -16.97 2.10
C SER A 100 29.72 -18.20 2.39
N THR A 101 30.10 -18.42 3.66
CA THR A 101 30.90 -19.59 4.06
C THR A 101 30.04 -20.84 4.21
N LYS A 102 28.71 -20.70 4.33
CA LYS A 102 27.76 -21.81 4.51
C LYS A 102 26.95 -22.11 3.25
N GLY A 103 26.75 -21.09 2.39
CA GLY A 103 25.87 -21.20 1.23
C GLY A 103 24.38 -21.24 1.60
N LEU A 104 23.53 -21.55 0.60
CA LEU A 104 22.09 -21.63 0.76
C LEU A 104 21.64 -22.83 1.59
N GLY A 105 20.93 -22.60 2.67
CA GLY A 105 20.31 -23.61 3.50
C GLY A 105 18.85 -23.90 3.12
N LYS A 106 18.18 -24.77 3.90
CA LYS A 106 16.75 -25.10 3.70
C LYS A 106 15.84 -23.88 3.81
N PHE A 107 16.08 -23.05 4.82
CA PHE A 107 15.34 -21.81 5.03
C PHE A 107 15.49 -20.83 3.85
N ASP A 108 16.72 -20.66 3.38
CA ASP A 108 16.99 -19.72 2.29
C ASP A 108 16.26 -20.15 1.01
N ASN A 109 16.27 -21.45 0.68
CA ASN A 109 15.53 -21.98 -0.45
C ASN A 109 14.02 -21.81 -0.29
N MET A 110 13.46 -22.05 0.90
CA MET A 110 12.06 -21.79 1.19
C MET A 110 11.68 -20.31 0.98
N MET A 111 12.54 -19.39 1.42
CA MET A 111 12.30 -17.94 1.20
C MET A 111 12.37 -17.58 -0.28
N ILE A 112 13.30 -18.13 -1.04
CA ILE A 112 13.42 -17.94 -2.49
C ILE A 112 12.13 -18.40 -3.19
N ASP A 113 11.58 -19.55 -2.79
CA ASP A 113 10.34 -20.07 -3.34
C ASP A 113 9.16 -19.12 -3.02
N PHE A 114 9.07 -18.60 -1.79
CA PHE A 114 8.05 -17.59 -1.43
C PHE A 114 8.20 -16.31 -2.25
N PHE A 115 9.42 -15.82 -2.50
CA PHE A 115 9.63 -14.65 -3.33
C PHE A 115 9.15 -14.88 -4.76
N LYS A 116 9.41 -16.06 -5.32
CA LYS A 116 8.96 -16.45 -6.67
C LYS A 116 7.44 -16.57 -6.74
N ASP A 117 6.82 -17.28 -5.80
CA ASP A 117 5.37 -17.45 -5.74
C ASP A 117 4.61 -16.13 -5.65
N LYS A 118 5.12 -15.21 -4.82
CA LYS A 118 4.55 -13.88 -4.65
C LYS A 118 5.02 -12.87 -5.71
N LYS A 119 5.89 -13.29 -6.65
CA LYS A 119 6.47 -12.44 -7.70
C LYS A 119 7.17 -11.19 -7.15
N ILE A 120 7.80 -11.32 -5.98
CA ILE A 120 8.56 -10.25 -5.34
C ILE A 120 9.97 -10.25 -5.95
N PRO A 121 10.44 -9.11 -6.51
CA PRO A 121 11.83 -8.97 -6.91
C PRO A 121 12.76 -9.19 -5.72
N PHE A 122 13.86 -9.95 -5.93
CA PHE A 122 14.77 -10.24 -4.83
C PHE A 122 16.23 -10.28 -5.26
N VAL A 123 17.11 -10.00 -4.29
CA VAL A 123 18.57 -10.14 -4.39
C VAL A 123 19.03 -11.09 -3.30
N ILE A 124 19.92 -12.02 -3.65
CA ILE A 124 20.64 -12.86 -2.70
C ILE A 124 21.99 -12.20 -2.42
N ALA A 125 22.19 -11.74 -1.19
CA ALA A 125 23.42 -11.11 -0.73
C ALA A 125 24.25 -12.12 0.09
N TYR A 126 25.24 -12.73 -0.53
CA TYR A 126 26.21 -13.59 0.14
C TYR A 126 27.18 -12.72 0.96
N ASN A 127 26.84 -12.54 2.23
CA ASN A 127 27.63 -11.73 3.15
C ASN A 127 28.83 -12.48 3.72
N LYS A 128 29.77 -11.76 4.35
CA LYS A 128 31.04 -12.28 4.86
C LYS A 128 31.97 -12.81 3.77
N SER A 129 31.91 -12.21 2.58
CA SER A 129 32.78 -12.61 1.47
C SER A 129 34.26 -12.35 1.71
N ASP A 130 34.60 -11.60 2.77
CA ASP A 130 35.93 -11.38 3.27
C ASP A 130 36.57 -12.66 3.90
N LEU A 131 35.73 -13.66 4.23
CA LEU A 131 36.17 -14.95 4.77
C LEU A 131 36.43 -16.02 3.69
N LEU A 132 36.13 -15.71 2.41
CA LEU A 132 36.36 -16.62 1.30
C LEU A 132 37.74 -16.40 0.69
N GLU A 133 38.50 -17.46 0.44
CA GLU A 133 39.75 -17.41 -0.29
C GLU A 133 39.53 -17.00 -1.76
N ASN A 134 38.49 -17.57 -2.39
CA ASN A 134 38.07 -17.25 -3.74
C ASN A 134 36.58 -16.94 -3.76
N VAL A 135 36.21 -15.77 -4.29
CA VAL A 135 34.80 -15.35 -4.44
C VAL A 135 34.26 -15.92 -5.75
N PRO A 136 33.21 -16.77 -5.72
CA PRO A 136 32.61 -17.31 -6.93
C PRO A 136 31.95 -16.22 -7.81
N ASN A 137 31.72 -16.56 -9.09
CA ASN A 137 30.92 -15.71 -9.96
C ASN A 137 29.46 -15.71 -9.48
N ALA A 138 28.89 -14.51 -9.32
CA ALA A 138 27.52 -14.32 -8.90
C ALA A 138 26.55 -14.40 -10.09
N ALA A 139 25.38 -15.01 -9.91
CA ALA A 139 24.30 -14.97 -10.89
C ALA A 139 23.66 -13.58 -10.96
N LYS A 140 22.71 -13.38 -11.90
CA LYS A 140 22.09 -12.06 -12.16
C LYS A 140 21.48 -11.42 -10.91
N ASN A 141 20.83 -12.20 -10.05
CA ASN A 141 20.17 -11.75 -8.82
C ASN A 141 20.98 -12.02 -7.55
N GLU A 142 22.30 -12.31 -7.70
CA GLU A 142 23.20 -12.63 -6.59
C GLU A 142 24.32 -11.59 -6.50
N ILE A 143 24.86 -11.41 -5.30
CA ILE A 143 26.02 -10.57 -5.06
C ILE A 143 26.79 -11.02 -3.82
N TYR A 144 28.12 -11.05 -3.89
CA TYR A 144 28.99 -11.30 -2.75
C TYR A 144 29.39 -9.98 -2.11
N VAL A 145 29.07 -9.81 -0.81
CA VAL A 145 29.30 -8.59 -0.06
C VAL A 145 30.05 -8.88 1.23
N SER A 146 30.72 -7.87 1.78
CA SER A 146 31.19 -7.89 3.17
C SER A 146 30.72 -6.63 3.87
N ALA A 147 29.73 -6.77 4.76
CA ALA A 147 29.26 -5.68 5.61
C ALA A 147 30.35 -5.16 6.56
N LYS A 148 31.32 -6.02 6.93
CA LYS A 148 32.43 -5.67 7.82
C LYS A 148 33.45 -4.74 7.14
N ASN A 149 33.74 -4.99 5.86
CA ASN A 149 34.78 -4.30 5.10
C ASN A 149 34.18 -3.35 4.05
N ASP A 150 32.87 -3.10 4.08
CA ASP A 150 32.09 -2.29 3.13
C ASP A 150 32.30 -2.70 1.65
N LYS A 151 32.63 -3.99 1.42
CA LYS A 151 32.91 -4.51 0.08
C LYS A 151 31.60 -4.81 -0.66
N ASN A 152 31.46 -4.25 -1.89
CA ASN A 152 30.30 -4.41 -2.78
C ASN A 152 28.95 -3.99 -2.17
N VAL A 153 28.96 -3.17 -1.10
CA VAL A 153 27.71 -2.65 -0.50
C VAL A 153 27.07 -1.62 -1.42
N TYR A 154 27.88 -0.80 -2.10
CA TYR A 154 27.37 0.14 -3.10
C TYR A 154 26.75 -0.58 -4.29
N GLU A 155 27.38 -1.62 -4.81
CA GLU A 155 26.89 -2.46 -5.90
C GLU A 155 25.58 -3.18 -5.53
N LEU A 156 25.41 -3.57 -4.24
CA LEU A 156 24.14 -4.07 -3.72
C LEU A 156 23.06 -2.99 -3.80
N LYS A 157 23.36 -1.75 -3.40
CA LYS A 157 22.42 -0.62 -3.51
C LYS A 157 22.02 -0.38 -4.96
N GLU A 158 22.96 -0.37 -5.91
CA GLU A 158 22.69 -0.24 -7.34
C GLU A 158 21.79 -1.36 -7.86
N LYS A 159 22.05 -2.61 -7.45
CA LYS A 159 21.23 -3.75 -7.83
C LYS A 159 19.80 -3.65 -7.31
N ILE A 160 19.61 -3.24 -6.07
CA ILE A 160 18.28 -2.96 -5.48
C ILE A 160 17.62 -1.78 -6.23
N ALA A 161 18.37 -0.71 -6.52
CA ALA A 161 17.86 0.46 -7.24
C ALA A 161 17.33 0.12 -8.63
N SER A 162 17.92 -0.86 -9.32
CA SER A 162 17.44 -1.31 -10.61
C SER A 162 16.00 -1.85 -10.55
N PHE A 163 15.62 -2.52 -9.46
CA PHE A 163 14.24 -2.97 -9.25
C PHE A 163 13.29 -1.82 -8.86
N CYS A 164 13.77 -0.82 -8.13
CA CYS A 164 12.97 0.37 -7.79
C CYS A 164 12.54 1.12 -9.06
N LYS A 165 13.47 1.32 -10.01
CA LYS A 165 13.18 2.01 -11.29
C LYS A 165 12.13 1.27 -12.12
N MET A 166 12.16 -0.07 -12.14
CA MET A 166 11.16 -0.87 -12.85
C MET A 166 9.75 -0.71 -12.29
N LYS A 167 9.61 -0.44 -10.99
CA LYS A 167 8.31 -0.27 -10.34
C LYS A 167 7.71 1.12 -10.56
N GLN A 168 8.53 2.15 -10.73
CA GLN A 168 8.08 3.54 -10.93
C GLN A 168 7.62 3.84 -12.35
N VAL A 169 7.80 2.94 -13.31
CA VAL A 169 7.36 3.13 -14.70
C VAL A 169 5.89 2.74 -14.84
N GLY A 170 5.01 3.75 -14.92
CA GLY A 170 3.80 3.66 -15.74
C GLY A 170 2.49 3.27 -15.09
N LYS A 171 2.10 3.86 -13.96
CA LYS A 171 0.68 3.93 -13.60
C LYS A 171 0.32 5.36 -13.25
N ASP A 172 -0.57 5.92 -14.02
CA ASP A 172 -1.17 7.22 -13.73
C ASP A 172 -2.34 7.04 -12.76
N ILE A 173 -2.53 7.99 -11.86
CA ILE A 173 -3.71 8.04 -10.99
C ILE A 173 -4.90 8.53 -11.83
N VAL A 174 -4.69 9.58 -12.62
CA VAL A 174 -5.72 10.26 -13.41
C VAL A 174 -5.22 10.80 -14.76
N ALA A 175 -3.92 10.93 -14.98
CA ALA A 175 -3.39 11.60 -16.17
C ALA A 175 -3.70 10.87 -17.49
N ASP A 176 -3.81 9.55 -17.46
CA ASP A 176 -4.11 8.69 -18.62
C ASP A 176 -5.52 8.90 -19.22
N ILE A 177 -6.41 9.58 -18.48
CA ILE A 177 -7.78 9.90 -18.94
C ILE A 177 -7.95 11.39 -19.27
N LEU A 178 -6.87 12.16 -19.27
CA LEU A 178 -6.87 13.61 -19.50
C LEU A 178 -5.93 13.97 -20.64
N GLU A 179 -6.22 15.13 -21.24
CA GLU A 179 -5.38 15.73 -22.25
C GLU A 179 -4.70 17.01 -21.72
N LYS A 180 -3.55 17.35 -22.30
CA LYS A 180 -2.86 18.60 -21.97
C LYS A 180 -3.78 19.81 -22.14
N GLY A 181 -3.86 20.62 -21.10
CA GLY A 181 -4.72 21.83 -21.06
C GLY A 181 -6.15 21.53 -20.62
N ASP A 182 -6.48 20.30 -20.22
CA ASP A 182 -7.75 20.01 -19.55
C ASP A 182 -7.84 20.69 -18.20
N THR A 183 -9.05 21.08 -17.81
CA THR A 183 -9.36 21.65 -16.51
C THR A 183 -10.05 20.61 -15.65
N VAL A 184 -9.52 20.39 -14.45
CA VAL A 184 -10.07 19.48 -13.45
C VAL A 184 -10.40 20.24 -12.18
N ILE A 185 -11.60 20.02 -11.63
CA ILE A 185 -11.99 20.59 -10.35
C ILE A 185 -11.76 19.55 -9.25
N LEU A 186 -11.02 19.92 -8.23
CA LEU A 186 -10.81 19.13 -7.02
C LEU A 186 -11.71 19.71 -5.92
N VAL A 187 -12.76 18.98 -5.57
CA VAL A 187 -13.69 19.37 -4.50
C VAL A 187 -13.19 18.76 -3.19
N ILE A 188 -12.66 19.63 -2.34
CA ILE A 188 -11.99 19.26 -1.09
C ILE A 188 -12.82 19.79 0.08
N PRO A 189 -13.67 18.96 0.70
CA PRO A 189 -14.44 19.39 1.86
C PRO A 189 -13.50 19.64 3.05
N ILE A 190 -13.87 20.59 3.91
CA ILE A 190 -13.21 20.74 5.21
C ILE A 190 -13.75 19.66 6.12
N ASP A 191 -12.90 18.73 6.50
CA ASP A 191 -13.21 17.63 7.41
C ASP A 191 -12.56 17.91 8.78
N GLU A 192 -13.32 17.70 9.87
CA GLU A 192 -12.79 17.81 11.23
C GLU A 192 -11.67 16.80 11.53
N SER A 193 -11.64 15.68 10.81
CA SER A 193 -10.59 14.67 10.90
C SER A 193 -9.33 15.00 10.09
N ALA A 194 -9.40 15.95 9.15
CA ALA A 194 -8.22 16.39 8.42
C ALA A 194 -7.36 17.33 9.28
N PRO A 195 -6.04 17.16 9.33
CA PRO A 195 -5.18 18.06 10.07
C PRO A 195 -5.33 19.50 9.57
N LYS A 196 -5.62 20.44 10.47
CA LYS A 196 -5.78 21.86 10.13
C LYS A 196 -4.61 22.37 9.30
N GLY A 197 -4.92 23.02 8.16
CA GLY A 197 -3.91 23.58 7.26
C GLY A 197 -3.22 22.57 6.35
N ARG A 198 -3.74 21.34 6.21
CA ARG A 198 -3.17 20.30 5.34
C ARG A 198 -4.22 19.72 4.40
N VAL A 199 -3.78 19.41 3.19
CA VAL A 199 -4.48 18.57 2.22
C VAL A 199 -4.04 17.13 2.45
N ILE A 200 -4.94 16.17 2.39
CA ILE A 200 -4.60 14.75 2.59
C ILE A 200 -3.81 14.20 1.40
N LEU A 201 -3.07 13.13 1.63
CA LEU A 201 -2.14 12.56 0.64
C LEU A 201 -2.77 12.31 -0.74
N PRO A 202 -3.95 11.66 -0.89
CA PRO A 202 -4.56 11.43 -2.19
C PRO A 202 -4.84 12.72 -2.97
N GLN A 203 -5.25 13.78 -2.28
CA GLN A 203 -5.52 15.08 -2.88
C GLN A 203 -4.22 15.74 -3.39
N GLN A 204 -3.14 15.66 -2.60
CA GLN A 204 -1.82 16.17 -2.98
C GLN A 204 -1.26 15.45 -4.21
N GLN A 205 -1.36 14.12 -4.26
CA GLN A 205 -0.85 13.31 -5.36
C GLN A 205 -1.59 13.59 -6.66
N VAL A 206 -2.93 13.62 -6.62
CA VAL A 206 -3.73 13.98 -7.81
C VAL A 206 -3.41 15.39 -8.28
N LEU A 207 -3.35 16.38 -7.37
CA LEU A 207 -2.98 17.75 -7.72
C LEU A 207 -1.59 17.79 -8.39
N ARG A 208 -0.61 17.10 -7.82
CA ARG A 208 0.74 17.06 -8.37
C ARG A 208 0.76 16.42 -9.77
N GLU A 209 0.08 15.30 -9.95
CA GLU A 209 0.02 14.61 -11.25
C GLU A 209 -0.66 15.46 -12.33
N LEU A 210 -1.72 16.20 -11.99
CA LEU A 210 -2.36 17.14 -12.91
C LEU A 210 -1.36 18.21 -13.40
N LEU A 211 -0.57 18.77 -12.48
CA LEU A 211 0.44 19.79 -12.82
C LEU A 211 1.57 19.20 -13.69
N ASP A 212 2.05 18.00 -13.36
CA ASP A 212 3.10 17.33 -14.12
C ASP A 212 2.66 17.01 -15.56
N ASN A 213 1.35 16.82 -15.78
CA ASN A 213 0.76 16.53 -17.09
C ASN A 213 0.19 17.78 -17.80
N ASN A 214 0.55 18.98 -17.33
CA ASN A 214 0.11 20.24 -17.91
C ASN A 214 -1.42 20.44 -17.94
N CYS A 215 -2.14 19.89 -16.97
CA CYS A 215 -3.54 20.12 -16.73
C CYS A 215 -3.73 21.29 -15.76
N THR A 216 -4.89 21.95 -15.83
CA THR A 216 -5.26 23.00 -14.87
C THR A 216 -6.07 22.40 -13.74
N ALA A 217 -5.63 22.59 -12.49
CA ALA A 217 -6.37 22.18 -11.30
C ALA A 217 -7.03 23.38 -10.62
N VAL A 218 -8.32 23.28 -10.36
CA VAL A 218 -9.09 24.28 -9.59
C VAL A 218 -9.58 23.60 -8.32
N CYS A 219 -9.22 24.13 -7.16
CA CYS A 219 -9.64 23.59 -5.87
C CYS A 219 -10.76 24.44 -5.28
N CYS A 220 -11.83 23.81 -4.81
CA CYS A 220 -12.94 24.49 -4.15
C CYS A 220 -13.58 23.58 -3.06
N GLN A 221 -14.42 24.17 -2.22
CA GLN A 221 -15.30 23.41 -1.34
C GLN A 221 -16.62 23.09 -2.06
N VAL A 222 -17.43 22.21 -1.45
CA VAL A 222 -18.73 21.82 -2.00
C VAL A 222 -19.65 23.01 -2.23
N THR A 223 -19.66 23.97 -1.29
CA THR A 223 -20.49 25.18 -1.35
C THR A 223 -20.15 26.12 -2.52
N GLU A 224 -18.94 26.06 -3.02
CA GLU A 224 -18.44 26.94 -4.08
C GLU A 224 -18.48 26.27 -5.46
N LEU A 225 -18.78 24.96 -5.51
CA LEU A 225 -18.66 24.15 -6.71
C LEU A 225 -19.52 24.66 -7.88
N ASP A 226 -20.79 24.98 -7.64
CA ASP A 226 -21.72 25.47 -8.67
C ASP A 226 -21.21 26.79 -9.27
N ALA A 227 -20.81 27.74 -8.42
CA ALA A 227 -20.24 29.01 -8.86
C ALA A 227 -18.91 28.80 -9.60
N THR A 228 -18.08 27.89 -9.14
CA THR A 228 -16.81 27.54 -9.80
C THR A 228 -17.04 27.02 -11.21
N ILE A 229 -17.95 26.07 -11.40
CA ILE A 229 -18.28 25.51 -12.72
C ILE A 229 -18.80 26.61 -13.67
N LYS A 230 -19.68 27.51 -13.18
CA LYS A 230 -20.27 28.57 -13.99
C LYS A 230 -19.29 29.65 -14.38
N ASN A 231 -18.29 29.94 -13.57
CA ASN A 231 -17.29 30.96 -13.79
C ASN A 231 -16.09 30.54 -14.66
N LEU A 232 -15.93 29.22 -14.92
CA LEU A 232 -14.89 28.76 -15.80
C LEU A 232 -15.21 29.04 -17.27
N VAL A 233 -14.26 29.67 -17.96
CA VAL A 233 -14.37 29.93 -19.41
C VAL A 233 -14.36 28.61 -20.20
N LYS A 234 -13.51 27.67 -19.83
CA LYS A 234 -13.47 26.32 -20.41
C LYS A 234 -14.16 25.36 -19.44
N ARG A 235 -15.13 24.62 -19.97
CA ARG A 235 -15.83 23.59 -19.18
C ARG A 235 -14.86 22.57 -18.61
N PRO A 236 -14.96 22.20 -17.33
CA PRO A 236 -14.06 21.21 -16.75
C PRO A 236 -14.32 19.83 -17.35
N LYS A 237 -13.25 19.09 -17.61
CA LYS A 237 -13.30 17.72 -18.12
C LYS A 237 -13.77 16.75 -17.04
N LEU A 238 -13.32 16.98 -15.80
CA LEU A 238 -13.52 16.07 -14.68
C LEU A 238 -13.67 16.83 -13.36
N VAL A 239 -14.54 16.36 -12.51
CA VAL A 239 -14.66 16.75 -11.10
C VAL A 239 -14.26 15.56 -10.24
N ILE A 240 -13.34 15.79 -9.31
CA ILE A 240 -12.84 14.77 -8.37
C ILE A 240 -13.16 15.23 -6.95
N THR A 241 -13.80 14.39 -6.15
CA THR A 241 -14.22 14.74 -4.79
C THR A 241 -13.88 13.65 -3.77
N ASP A 242 -14.00 13.97 -2.50
CA ASP A 242 -13.97 12.98 -1.44
C ASP A 242 -15.29 12.19 -1.38
N SER A 243 -15.20 10.91 -1.05
CA SER A 243 -16.36 10.01 -1.05
C SER A 243 -17.47 10.46 -0.09
N GLN A 244 -17.14 11.17 0.98
CA GLN A 244 -18.11 11.69 1.93
C GLN A 244 -18.99 12.81 1.33
N ALA A 245 -18.46 13.58 0.37
CA ALA A 245 -19.17 14.66 -0.31
C ALA A 245 -19.87 14.20 -1.61
N PHE A 246 -19.76 12.93 -1.97
CA PHE A 246 -20.19 12.39 -3.27
C PHE A 246 -21.65 12.68 -3.58
N GLU A 247 -22.56 12.47 -2.63
CA GLU A 247 -23.99 12.71 -2.81
C GLU A 247 -24.27 14.18 -3.16
N GLN A 248 -23.70 15.11 -2.40
CA GLN A 248 -23.88 16.54 -2.62
C GLN A 248 -23.25 17.00 -3.93
N VAL A 249 -22.04 16.56 -4.22
CA VAL A 249 -21.31 16.93 -5.44
C VAL A 249 -22.01 16.36 -6.68
N SER A 250 -22.52 15.13 -6.63
CA SER A 250 -23.22 14.52 -7.75
C SER A 250 -24.52 15.25 -8.13
N ALA A 251 -25.18 15.88 -7.15
CA ALA A 251 -26.38 16.69 -7.39
C ALA A 251 -26.07 18.05 -8.06
N ILE A 252 -24.84 18.55 -7.91
CA ILE A 252 -24.42 19.86 -8.46
C ILE A 252 -23.79 19.69 -9.84
N VAL A 253 -22.96 18.63 -10.04
CA VAL A 253 -22.20 18.44 -11.28
C VAL A 253 -23.11 17.97 -12.41
N PRO A 254 -23.18 18.70 -13.54
CA PRO A 254 -23.94 18.29 -14.73
C PRO A 254 -23.50 16.92 -15.27
N GLU A 255 -24.41 16.19 -15.92
CA GLU A 255 -24.17 14.84 -16.44
C GLU A 255 -23.07 14.76 -17.52
N ASP A 256 -22.86 15.83 -18.26
CA ASP A 256 -21.85 15.92 -19.31
C ASP A 256 -20.44 16.22 -18.81
N ILE A 257 -20.27 16.46 -17.50
CA ILE A 257 -18.98 16.59 -16.84
C ILE A 257 -18.66 15.26 -16.15
N GLY A 258 -17.46 14.72 -16.40
CA GLY A 258 -16.97 13.54 -15.71
C GLY A 258 -16.95 13.75 -14.19
N LEU A 259 -17.35 12.73 -13.43
CA LEU A 259 -17.34 12.76 -11.97
C LEU A 259 -16.70 11.49 -11.42
N THR A 260 -15.74 11.65 -10.50
CA THR A 260 -15.15 10.53 -9.78
C THR A 260 -14.71 10.96 -8.37
N SER A 261 -14.11 10.05 -7.61
CA SER A 261 -13.54 10.39 -6.30
C SER A 261 -12.09 9.98 -6.16
N PHE A 262 -11.38 10.66 -5.25
CA PHE A 262 -10.02 10.28 -4.88
C PHE A 262 -9.93 8.80 -4.50
N SER A 263 -10.89 8.27 -3.73
CA SER A 263 -10.91 6.88 -3.30
C SER A 263 -11.07 5.88 -4.47
N ILE A 264 -11.84 6.23 -5.52
CA ILE A 264 -12.01 5.39 -6.71
C ILE A 264 -10.74 5.43 -7.56
N LEU A 265 -10.13 6.61 -7.75
CA LEU A 265 -8.85 6.75 -8.45
C LEU A 265 -7.76 5.90 -7.76
N PHE A 266 -7.68 5.97 -6.44
CA PHE A 266 -6.71 5.18 -5.68
C PHE A 266 -7.03 3.68 -5.64
N ALA A 267 -8.30 3.29 -5.71
CA ALA A 267 -8.72 1.91 -5.90
C ALA A 267 -8.19 1.33 -7.22
N ARG A 268 -8.20 2.14 -8.29
CA ARG A 268 -7.60 1.81 -9.58
C ARG A 268 -6.07 1.81 -9.53
N TYR A 269 -5.48 2.82 -8.93
CA TYR A 269 -4.04 3.02 -8.86
C TYR A 269 -3.30 1.95 -8.05
N LYS A 270 -3.77 1.67 -6.83
CA LYS A 270 -3.12 0.73 -5.89
C LYS A 270 -3.72 -0.67 -5.90
N GLY A 271 -4.93 -0.85 -6.40
CA GLY A 271 -5.69 -2.08 -6.27
C GLY A 271 -6.10 -2.72 -7.60
N ASP A 272 -7.24 -3.39 -7.54
CA ASP A 272 -7.97 -3.95 -8.67
C ASP A 272 -9.41 -3.42 -8.61
N LEU A 273 -9.67 -2.36 -9.38
CA LEU A 273 -10.97 -1.68 -9.35
C LEU A 273 -12.11 -2.62 -9.76
N LYS A 274 -11.88 -3.56 -10.68
CA LYS A 274 -12.89 -4.54 -11.11
C LYS A 274 -13.36 -5.41 -9.94
N GLN A 275 -12.43 -5.96 -9.18
CA GLN A 275 -12.75 -6.76 -7.99
C GLN A 275 -13.51 -5.95 -6.95
N LEU A 276 -13.12 -4.67 -6.76
CA LEU A 276 -13.76 -3.78 -5.80
C LEU A 276 -15.19 -3.38 -6.22
N ILE A 277 -15.45 -3.22 -7.53
CA ILE A 277 -16.80 -2.99 -8.08
C ILE A 277 -17.67 -4.24 -7.87
N ASP A 278 -17.13 -5.42 -8.16
CA ASP A 278 -17.84 -6.68 -7.90
C ASP A 278 -18.19 -6.85 -6.43
N GLY A 279 -17.28 -6.45 -5.54
CA GLY A 279 -17.51 -6.38 -4.09
C GLY A 279 -18.60 -5.38 -3.70
N ALA A 280 -18.65 -4.20 -4.34
CA ALA A 280 -19.72 -3.22 -4.09
C ALA A 280 -21.11 -3.77 -4.45
N ARG A 281 -21.20 -4.52 -5.54
CA ARG A 281 -22.46 -5.17 -5.95
C ARG A 281 -22.93 -6.24 -4.97
N GLN A 282 -22.03 -6.83 -4.16
CA GLN A 282 -22.37 -7.78 -3.10
C GLN A 282 -23.20 -7.14 -1.98
N LEU A 283 -23.07 -5.82 -1.74
CA LEU A 283 -23.84 -5.10 -0.71
C LEU A 283 -25.36 -5.31 -0.81
N LYS A 284 -25.90 -5.48 -2.01
CA LYS A 284 -27.34 -5.77 -2.24
C LYS A 284 -27.72 -7.23 -1.98
N LYS A 285 -26.74 -8.13 -1.88
CA LYS A 285 -26.95 -9.58 -1.76
C LYS A 285 -26.69 -10.08 -0.34
N LEU A 286 -26.37 -9.17 0.60
CA LEU A 286 -26.20 -9.52 2.00
C LEU A 286 -27.51 -9.99 2.60
N GLU A 287 -27.44 -10.99 3.48
CA GLU A 287 -28.57 -11.62 4.15
C GLU A 287 -28.54 -11.35 5.66
N ASP A 288 -29.66 -11.58 6.35
CA ASP A 288 -29.73 -11.40 7.79
C ASP A 288 -28.81 -12.39 8.49
N GLY A 289 -28.01 -11.88 9.44
CA GLY A 289 -27.01 -12.65 10.16
C GLY A 289 -25.62 -12.68 9.52
N ASP A 290 -25.46 -12.20 8.28
CA ASP A 290 -24.15 -12.10 7.64
C ASP A 290 -23.15 -11.29 8.45
N THR A 291 -21.89 -11.72 8.43
CA THR A 291 -20.79 -10.99 9.06
C THR A 291 -19.97 -10.24 8.00
N VAL A 292 -19.83 -8.94 8.20
CA VAL A 292 -19.03 -8.04 7.36
C VAL A 292 -17.76 -7.66 8.10
N LEU A 293 -16.60 -7.89 7.48
CA LEU A 293 -15.32 -7.42 8.00
C LEU A 293 -15.06 -5.99 7.54
N ILE A 294 -14.87 -5.06 8.47
CA ILE A 294 -14.35 -3.72 8.18
C ILE A 294 -12.87 -3.68 8.54
N SER A 295 -12.01 -3.53 7.51
CA SER A 295 -10.56 -3.57 7.65
C SER A 295 -9.93 -2.22 7.34
N GLU A 296 -9.30 -1.61 8.35
CA GLU A 296 -8.61 -0.34 8.21
C GLU A 296 -7.09 -0.55 8.10
N GLY A 297 -6.45 0.07 7.12
CA GLY A 297 -5.01 -0.01 6.91
C GLY A 297 -4.17 0.86 7.86
N CYS A 298 -4.79 1.57 8.79
CA CYS A 298 -4.14 2.49 9.70
C CYS A 298 -4.70 2.37 11.12
N THR A 299 -3.92 2.86 12.08
CA THR A 299 -4.29 2.92 13.51
C THR A 299 -4.60 4.37 13.90
N HIS A 300 -5.52 5.02 13.20
CA HIS A 300 -5.94 6.37 13.56
C HIS A 300 -6.67 6.38 14.89
N HIS A 301 -6.58 7.49 15.62
CA HIS A 301 -7.42 7.72 16.78
C HIS A 301 -8.89 7.72 16.33
N ARG A 302 -9.66 6.74 16.79
CA ARG A 302 -11.09 6.61 16.51
C ARG A 302 -11.82 7.77 17.19
N GLN A 303 -12.48 8.60 16.39
CA GLN A 303 -13.36 9.66 16.88
C GLN A 303 -14.79 9.13 17.03
N CYS A 304 -15.62 9.82 17.80
CA CYS A 304 -17.01 9.41 18.07
C CYS A 304 -17.88 9.24 16.82
N ASN A 305 -17.47 9.81 15.66
CA ASN A 305 -18.18 9.73 14.37
C ASN A 305 -17.28 9.14 13.26
N ASP A 306 -16.46 8.18 13.63
CA ASP A 306 -15.54 7.53 12.68
C ASP A 306 -16.29 6.86 11.52
N ILE A 307 -15.69 6.97 10.31
CA ILE A 307 -16.31 6.44 9.07
C ILE A 307 -16.41 4.92 9.14
N GLY A 308 -15.32 4.24 9.52
CA GLY A 308 -15.23 2.80 9.47
C GLY A 308 -16.06 2.10 10.52
N THR A 309 -16.01 2.59 11.76
CA THR A 309 -16.63 1.89 12.90
C THR A 309 -18.07 2.31 13.20
N VAL A 310 -18.48 3.50 12.74
CA VAL A 310 -19.82 4.05 13.03
C VAL A 310 -20.66 4.28 11.78
N LYS A 311 -20.16 5.10 10.84
CA LYS A 311 -20.98 5.53 9.69
C LYS A 311 -21.23 4.40 8.70
N LEU A 312 -20.19 3.68 8.29
CA LEU A 312 -20.29 2.60 7.29
C LEU A 312 -21.20 1.45 7.75
N PRO A 313 -21.08 0.89 8.96
CA PRO A 313 -22.04 -0.11 9.45
C PRO A 313 -23.48 0.34 9.33
N ASN A 314 -23.77 1.58 9.72
CA ASN A 314 -25.12 2.13 9.64
C ASN A 314 -25.60 2.31 8.19
N TRP A 315 -24.74 2.79 7.30
CA TRP A 315 -25.07 2.94 5.88
C TRP A 315 -25.29 1.59 5.19
N ILE A 316 -24.46 0.57 5.50
CA ILE A 316 -24.61 -0.77 4.95
C ILE A 316 -25.89 -1.42 5.41
N ARG A 317 -26.26 -1.35 6.70
CA ARG A 317 -27.55 -1.83 7.20
C ARG A 317 -28.72 -1.12 6.52
N LYS A 318 -28.67 0.20 6.43
CA LYS A 318 -29.71 1.00 5.76
C LYS A 318 -29.85 0.63 4.29
N TYR A 319 -28.74 0.41 3.59
CA TYR A 319 -28.73 0.08 2.15
C TYR A 319 -29.20 -1.34 1.86
N SER A 320 -28.74 -2.32 2.62
CA SER A 320 -29.13 -3.72 2.49
C SER A 320 -30.51 -4.00 3.04
N GLY A 321 -30.96 -3.24 4.04
CA GLY A 321 -32.22 -3.52 4.78
C GLY A 321 -32.10 -4.75 5.67
N LYS A 322 -30.90 -5.16 6.07
CA LYS A 322 -30.57 -6.40 6.77
C LYS A 322 -29.96 -6.17 8.14
N GLU A 323 -30.19 -7.13 9.04
CA GLU A 323 -29.51 -7.18 10.35
C GLU A 323 -28.17 -7.90 10.17
N LEU A 324 -27.08 -7.13 10.26
CA LEU A 324 -25.72 -7.57 9.96
C LEU A 324 -24.81 -7.50 11.18
N ASN A 325 -23.87 -8.46 11.26
CA ASN A 325 -22.77 -8.45 12.21
C ASN A 325 -21.56 -7.74 11.61
N PHE A 326 -20.79 -7.05 12.43
CA PHE A 326 -19.58 -6.37 11.99
C PHE A 326 -18.38 -6.76 12.87
N GLU A 327 -17.29 -7.12 12.22
CA GLU A 327 -15.98 -7.28 12.86
C GLU A 327 -15.01 -6.22 12.30
N PHE A 328 -14.01 -5.84 13.10
CA PHE A 328 -13.11 -4.74 12.78
C PHE A 328 -11.67 -5.17 12.96
N THR A 329 -10.83 -4.84 11.95
CA THR A 329 -9.37 -4.95 12.06
C THR A 329 -8.71 -3.62 11.73
N SER A 330 -7.52 -3.37 12.27
CA SER A 330 -6.79 -2.12 12.06
C SER A 330 -5.30 -2.34 11.81
N GLY A 331 -4.69 -1.40 11.10
CA GLY A 331 -3.27 -1.42 10.80
C GLY A 331 -2.87 -2.59 9.92
N THR A 332 -1.99 -3.43 10.42
CA THR A 332 -1.44 -4.57 9.67
C THR A 332 -2.18 -5.88 9.92
N GLU A 333 -3.20 -5.85 10.75
CA GLU A 333 -4.02 -7.03 11.03
C GLU A 333 -4.99 -7.25 9.88
N PHE A 334 -4.83 -8.37 9.19
CA PHE A 334 -5.75 -8.87 8.18
C PHE A 334 -5.87 -10.37 8.39
N PRO A 335 -7.08 -10.93 8.59
CA PRO A 335 -7.24 -12.34 8.94
C PRO A 335 -6.73 -13.27 7.84
N ASP A 336 -6.10 -14.37 8.23
CA ASP A 336 -5.67 -15.44 7.31
C ASP A 336 -6.88 -16.27 6.82
N ASP A 337 -7.91 -16.43 7.67
CA ASP A 337 -9.17 -17.10 7.33
C ASP A 337 -10.29 -16.08 7.17
N LEU A 338 -10.80 -15.93 5.97
CA LEU A 338 -11.90 -15.03 5.61
C LEU A 338 -13.24 -15.75 5.43
N SER A 339 -13.30 -17.07 5.56
CA SER A 339 -14.45 -17.91 5.21
C SER A 339 -15.75 -17.56 5.94
N LYS A 340 -15.67 -16.96 7.13
CA LYS A 340 -16.83 -16.53 7.91
C LYS A 340 -17.44 -15.19 7.46
N TYR A 341 -16.79 -14.44 6.56
CA TYR A 341 -17.25 -13.14 6.13
C TYR A 341 -17.98 -13.20 4.79
N ALA A 342 -19.15 -12.59 4.72
CA ALA A 342 -19.90 -12.42 3.47
C ALA A 342 -19.32 -11.30 2.58
N LEU A 343 -18.64 -10.34 3.20
CA LEU A 343 -18.02 -9.20 2.53
C LEU A 343 -16.88 -8.63 3.38
N VAL A 344 -15.78 -8.25 2.72
CA VAL A 344 -14.72 -7.41 3.31
C VAL A 344 -14.90 -5.98 2.81
N VAL A 345 -14.98 -5.02 3.72
CA VAL A 345 -15.01 -3.58 3.42
C VAL A 345 -13.71 -2.96 3.90
N HIS A 346 -12.84 -2.60 2.96
CA HIS A 346 -11.50 -2.08 3.25
C HIS A 346 -11.47 -0.54 3.17
N CYS A 347 -10.69 0.13 4.02
CA CYS A 347 -10.46 1.57 3.88
C CYS A 347 -9.73 1.91 2.56
N GLY A 348 -9.59 3.19 2.24
CA GLY A 348 -8.89 3.66 1.02
C GLY A 348 -7.41 3.27 0.93
N GLY A 349 -6.82 2.70 1.99
CA GLY A 349 -5.45 2.20 1.99
C GLY A 349 -4.38 3.28 1.80
N CYS A 350 -4.65 4.52 2.19
CA CYS A 350 -3.70 5.63 2.03
C CYS A 350 -2.35 5.38 2.73
N MET A 351 -2.36 4.63 3.83
CA MET A 351 -1.16 4.27 4.60
C MET A 351 -0.56 2.91 4.22
N LEU A 352 -1.20 2.16 3.32
CA LEU A 352 -0.71 0.90 2.81
C LEU A 352 0.00 1.12 1.47
N ASN A 353 1.08 0.35 1.25
CA ASN A 353 1.71 0.33 -0.07
C ASN A 353 0.87 -0.51 -1.06
N GLU A 354 1.18 -0.39 -2.34
CA GLU A 354 0.47 -1.09 -3.42
C GLU A 354 0.53 -2.62 -3.25
N THR A 355 1.68 -3.14 -2.82
CA THR A 355 1.91 -4.57 -2.63
C THR A 355 0.98 -5.16 -1.57
N GLU A 356 0.81 -4.48 -0.45
CA GLU A 356 -0.12 -4.91 0.61
C GLU A 356 -1.58 -4.83 0.17
N MET A 357 -1.98 -3.76 -0.53
CA MET A 357 -3.34 -3.66 -1.05
C MET A 357 -3.68 -4.78 -2.04
N LYS A 358 -2.79 -5.06 -2.98
CA LYS A 358 -2.95 -6.17 -3.93
C LYS A 358 -3.01 -7.52 -3.23
N TYR A 359 -2.17 -7.71 -2.20
CA TYR A 359 -2.21 -8.93 -1.40
C TYR A 359 -3.57 -9.14 -0.75
N ARG A 360 -4.13 -8.13 -0.06
CA ARG A 360 -5.43 -8.23 0.62
C ARG A 360 -6.56 -8.54 -0.36
N ILE A 361 -6.57 -7.89 -1.53
CA ILE A 361 -7.55 -8.15 -2.59
C ILE A 361 -7.40 -9.58 -3.11
N ALA A 362 -6.18 -9.99 -3.45
CA ALA A 362 -5.92 -11.33 -3.97
C ALA A 362 -6.27 -12.42 -2.95
N HIS A 363 -5.97 -12.19 -1.67
CA HIS A 363 -6.31 -13.12 -0.60
C HIS A 363 -7.82 -13.28 -0.44
N ALA A 364 -8.58 -12.18 -0.41
CA ALA A 364 -10.04 -12.24 -0.37
C ALA A 364 -10.62 -13.01 -1.57
N VAL A 365 -10.09 -12.77 -2.78
CA VAL A 365 -10.51 -13.49 -3.99
C VAL A 365 -10.18 -14.98 -3.92
N GLN A 366 -9.01 -15.36 -3.39
CA GLN A 366 -8.59 -16.77 -3.21
C GLN A 366 -9.50 -17.51 -2.22
N GLU A 367 -9.90 -16.83 -1.14
CA GLU A 367 -10.86 -17.36 -0.15
C GLU A 367 -12.32 -17.32 -0.63
N GLY A 368 -12.58 -16.84 -1.87
CA GLY A 368 -13.92 -16.73 -2.43
C GLY A 368 -14.79 -15.62 -1.82
N VAL A 369 -14.18 -14.73 -1.03
CA VAL A 369 -14.87 -13.63 -0.34
C VAL A 369 -14.76 -12.35 -1.18
N LYS A 370 -15.88 -11.64 -1.34
CA LYS A 370 -15.88 -10.35 -2.03
C LYS A 370 -15.27 -9.26 -1.17
N ILE A 371 -14.53 -8.35 -1.81
CA ILE A 371 -13.89 -7.22 -1.16
C ILE A 371 -14.26 -5.91 -1.87
N VAL A 372 -14.52 -4.86 -1.11
CA VAL A 372 -14.80 -3.52 -1.60
C VAL A 372 -14.05 -2.49 -0.77
N ASN A 373 -13.69 -1.32 -1.33
CA ASN A 373 -13.19 -0.22 -0.52
C ASN A 373 -14.30 0.78 -0.14
N TYR A 374 -14.04 1.61 0.87
CA TYR A 374 -14.99 2.61 1.38
C TYR A 374 -15.58 3.48 0.26
N GLY A 375 -14.73 4.02 -0.63
CA GLY A 375 -15.19 4.93 -1.68
C GLY A 375 -16.11 4.28 -2.70
N VAL A 376 -15.76 3.07 -3.16
CA VAL A 376 -16.59 2.30 -4.11
C VAL A 376 -17.89 1.85 -3.43
N ALA A 377 -17.85 1.45 -2.16
CA ALA A 377 -19.02 1.09 -1.38
C ALA A 377 -19.99 2.29 -1.21
N ILE A 378 -19.46 3.47 -0.85
CA ILE A 378 -20.24 4.70 -0.71
C ILE A 378 -20.85 5.11 -2.05
N ALA A 379 -20.11 5.05 -3.16
CA ALA A 379 -20.62 5.35 -4.50
C ALA A 379 -21.77 4.39 -4.88
N GLN A 380 -21.64 3.10 -4.56
CA GLN A 380 -22.70 2.11 -4.78
C GLN A 380 -23.96 2.42 -3.95
N MET A 381 -23.78 2.73 -2.67
CA MET A 381 -24.91 3.01 -1.78
C MET A 381 -25.65 4.28 -2.16
N ASN A 382 -24.96 5.27 -2.73
CA ASN A 382 -25.54 6.52 -3.23
C ASN A 382 -26.09 6.39 -4.68
N GLY A 383 -25.99 5.22 -5.32
CA GLY A 383 -26.50 4.99 -6.68
C GLY A 383 -25.69 5.68 -7.80
N ILE A 384 -24.47 6.15 -7.52
CA ILE A 384 -23.63 6.93 -8.44
C ILE A 384 -22.37 6.17 -8.89
N LEU A 385 -22.28 4.88 -8.57
CA LEU A 385 -21.08 4.09 -8.91
C LEU A 385 -20.81 4.10 -10.41
N ASP A 386 -21.81 3.78 -11.24
CA ASP A 386 -21.63 3.69 -12.71
C ASP A 386 -21.18 5.05 -13.29
N ARG A 387 -21.77 6.16 -12.83
CA ARG A 387 -21.35 7.51 -13.22
C ARG A 387 -19.90 7.80 -12.80
N SER A 388 -19.50 7.35 -11.62
CA SER A 388 -18.17 7.66 -11.07
C SER A 388 -17.03 6.83 -11.66
N ILE A 389 -17.34 5.71 -12.30
CA ILE A 389 -16.35 4.88 -13.01
C ILE A 389 -16.33 5.14 -14.52
N ALA A 390 -17.40 5.73 -15.08
CA ALA A 390 -17.51 6.01 -16.52
C ALA A 390 -16.31 6.79 -17.10
N PRO A 391 -15.73 7.82 -16.41
CA PRO A 391 -14.57 8.53 -16.93
C PRO A 391 -13.29 7.68 -17.02
N LEU A 392 -13.23 6.52 -16.36
CA LEU A 392 -11.99 5.78 -16.16
C LEU A 392 -11.65 4.79 -17.29
N ASN A 393 -12.39 4.79 -18.41
CA ASN A 393 -12.18 3.91 -19.58
C ASN A 393 -11.97 2.43 -19.16
N PHE A 394 -12.95 1.84 -18.50
CA PHE A 394 -12.81 0.61 -17.74
C PHE A 394 -13.54 -0.57 -18.40
#